data_c956387d1f3224ebbf59e9ae2a32de0b
#
_entry.id   c956387d1f3224ebbf59e9ae2a32de0b
#
_cell.length_a   1.000
_cell.length_b   1.000
_cell.length_c   1.000
_cell.angle_alpha   90.00
_cell.angle_beta   90.00
_cell.angle_gamma   90.00
#
_symmetry.space_group_name_H-M   'P 1'
#
loop_
_entity.id
_entity.type
_entity.pdbx_description
1 polymer ?
#
loop_
_entity_poly.entity_id
_entity_poly.type
_entity_poly.pdbx_seq_one_letter_code
_entity_poly.pdbx_strand_id
1 'polypeptide(L)'
;MKIFVDIDGVICNNTYGNYQQAEPIFENIKKINKKYDEGNEIILWTARGTTTGLDWKELTKEQMKKWKVKYHSLSFKKPEYDIIIDDKAVNIEDLQ
;
A
#
# COMPACT_ATOMS: atom_id res chain seq x y z
N MET A 1 -7.73 -9.03 12.66
CA MET A 1 -6.49 -9.55 12.07
C MET A 1 -5.53 -8.40 11.79
N LYS A 2 -4.27 -8.73 11.66
CA LYS A 2 -3.25 -7.78 11.21
C LYS A 2 -3.04 -8.00 9.71
N ILE A 3 -3.27 -6.96 8.90
CA ILE A 3 -3.21 -7.04 7.44
C ILE A 3 -2.15 -6.09 6.91
N PHE A 4 -1.16 -6.62 6.20
CA PHE A 4 -0.17 -5.82 5.50
C PHE A 4 -0.65 -5.56 4.08
N VAL A 5 -0.61 -4.31 3.65
CA VAL A 5 -1.14 -3.89 2.36
C VAL A 5 -0.06 -3.12 1.60
N ASP A 6 0.25 -3.59 0.39
CA ASP A 6 1.17 -2.89 -0.50
C ASP A 6 0.53 -1.60 -1.03
N ILE A 7 1.35 -0.63 -1.36
CA ILE A 7 0.86 0.64 -1.88
C ILE A 7 0.86 0.63 -3.42
N ASP A 8 2.04 0.54 -4.04
CA ASP A 8 2.12 0.59 -5.50
C ASP A 8 1.62 -0.71 -6.11
N GLY A 9 0.64 -0.61 -6.99
CA GLY A 9 -0.03 -1.76 -7.61
C GLY A 9 -1.29 -2.20 -6.87
N VAL A 10 -1.56 -1.67 -5.68
CA VAL A 10 -2.75 -2.02 -4.87
C VAL A 10 -3.58 -0.78 -4.55
N ILE A 11 -3.02 0.15 -3.80
CA ILE A 11 -3.68 1.42 -3.44
C ILE A 11 -3.67 2.38 -4.64
N CYS A 12 -2.60 2.35 -5.40
CA CYS A 12 -2.42 3.19 -6.59
C CYS A 12 -1.74 2.37 -7.69
N ASN A 13 -1.68 2.95 -8.89
CA ASN A 13 -1.00 2.29 -10.00
C ASN A 13 0.51 2.24 -9.78
N ASN A 14 1.18 1.34 -10.49
CA ASN A 14 2.64 1.29 -10.53
C ASN A 14 3.16 2.41 -11.42
N THR A 15 4.09 3.20 -10.91
CA THR A 15 4.68 4.32 -11.66
C THR A 15 6.17 4.12 -11.93
N TYR A 16 6.73 3.01 -11.46
CA TYR A 16 8.15 2.66 -11.67
C TYR A 16 9.08 3.78 -11.20
N GLY A 17 8.79 4.34 -10.03
CA GLY A 17 9.61 5.37 -9.39
C GLY A 17 9.07 6.80 -9.49
N ASN A 18 8.10 7.06 -10.36
CA ASN A 18 7.47 8.38 -10.48
C ASN A 18 6.29 8.50 -9.51
N TYR A 19 6.55 8.34 -8.22
CA TYR A 19 5.50 8.23 -7.22
C TYR A 19 4.60 9.46 -7.13
N GLN A 20 5.11 10.64 -7.46
CA GLN A 20 4.31 11.86 -7.45
C GLN A 20 3.24 11.87 -8.54
N GLN A 21 3.36 11.00 -9.53
CA GLN A 21 2.39 10.86 -10.62
C GLN A 21 1.42 9.69 -10.40
N ALA A 22 1.51 9.02 -9.25
CA ALA A 22 0.64 7.89 -8.94
C ALA A 22 -0.82 8.32 -8.88
N GLU A 23 -1.69 7.48 -9.41
CA GLU A 23 -3.13 7.68 -9.38
C GLU A 23 -3.80 6.61 -8.51
N PRO A 24 -4.78 6.97 -7.70
CA PRO A 24 -5.42 6.03 -6.79
C PRO A 24 -6.30 5.02 -7.53
N ILE A 25 -6.36 3.80 -6.97
CA ILE A 25 -7.29 2.77 -7.42
C ILE A 25 -8.43 2.69 -6.39
N PHE A 26 -9.45 3.50 -6.58
CA PHE A 26 -10.49 3.70 -5.56
C PHE A 26 -11.26 2.43 -5.22
N GLU A 27 -11.47 1.52 -6.17
CA GLU A 27 -12.16 0.27 -5.86
C GLU A 27 -11.35 -0.60 -4.89
N ASN A 28 -10.01 -0.56 -4.98
CA ASN A 28 -9.14 -1.28 -4.06
C ASN A 28 -9.09 -0.58 -2.70
N ILE A 29 -8.99 0.75 -2.71
CA ILE A 29 -9.02 1.55 -1.47
C ILE A 29 -10.31 1.26 -0.69
N LYS A 30 -11.43 1.16 -1.39
CA LYS A 30 -12.71 0.83 -0.77
C LYS A 30 -12.66 -0.52 -0.06
N LYS A 31 -12.06 -1.53 -0.68
CA LYS A 31 -11.90 -2.85 -0.07
C LYS A 31 -11.05 -2.80 1.20
N ILE A 32 -9.95 -2.06 1.16
CA ILE A 32 -9.05 -1.92 2.31
C ILE A 32 -9.74 -1.15 3.43
N ASN A 33 -10.43 -0.06 3.10
CA ASN A 33 -11.15 0.73 4.09
C ASN A 33 -12.26 -0.09 4.76
N LYS A 34 -12.90 -0.98 4.01
CA LYS A 34 -13.88 -1.90 4.58
C LYS A 34 -13.24 -2.83 5.62
N LYS A 35 -12.06 -3.35 5.32
CA LYS A 35 -11.31 -4.19 6.27
C LYS A 35 -10.93 -3.41 7.53
N TYR A 36 -10.54 -2.15 7.38
CA TYR A 36 -10.28 -1.27 8.51
C TYR A 36 -11.53 -1.11 9.37
N ASP A 37 -12.67 -0.82 8.74
CA ASP A 37 -13.94 -0.61 9.44
C ASP A 37 -14.44 -1.87 10.14
N GLU A 38 -14.05 -3.05 9.65
CA GLU A 38 -14.39 -4.33 10.28
C GLU A 38 -13.53 -4.66 11.50
N GLY A 39 -12.62 -3.78 11.88
CA GLY A 39 -11.80 -3.92 13.07
C GLY A 39 -10.44 -4.53 12.86
N ASN A 40 -10.00 -4.70 11.62
CA ASN A 40 -8.67 -5.22 11.33
C ASN A 40 -7.62 -4.12 11.47
N GLU A 41 -6.42 -4.50 11.92
CA GLU A 41 -5.27 -3.60 11.93
C GLU A 41 -4.67 -3.55 10.52
N ILE A 42 -4.62 -2.36 9.93
CA ILE A 42 -4.10 -2.17 8.57
C ILE A 42 -2.72 -1.53 8.63
N ILE A 43 -1.71 -2.23 8.13
CA ILE A 43 -0.35 -1.74 8.01
C ILE A 43 -0.06 -1.58 6.52
N LEU A 44 0.06 -0.35 6.05
CA LEU A 44 0.53 -0.09 4.70
C LEU A 44 2.06 -0.25 4.69
N TRP A 45 2.59 -0.98 3.72
CA TRP A 45 4.03 -1.10 3.60
C TRP A 45 4.45 -0.96 2.14
N THR A 46 5.64 -0.43 1.94
CA THR A 46 6.10 -0.08 0.60
C THR A 46 7.61 -0.23 0.49
N ALA A 47 8.04 -0.53 -0.73
CA ALA A 47 9.46 -0.54 -1.08
C ALA A 47 9.94 0.82 -1.61
N ARG A 48 9.11 1.88 -1.55
CA ARG A 48 9.51 3.22 -2.01
C ARG A 48 10.76 3.67 -1.27
N GLY A 49 11.80 3.99 -2.04
CA GLY A 49 13.08 4.43 -1.48
C GLY A 49 14.01 3.32 -1.03
N THR A 50 13.59 2.06 -1.09
CA THR A 50 14.42 0.93 -0.63
C THR A 50 15.73 0.82 -1.43
N THR A 51 15.66 0.94 -2.76
CA THR A 51 16.83 0.83 -3.64
C THR A 51 17.58 2.14 -3.76
N THR A 52 16.86 3.27 -3.88
CA THR A 52 17.46 4.58 -4.16
C THR A 52 17.92 5.31 -2.91
N GLY A 53 17.36 4.97 -1.74
CA GLY A 53 17.60 5.68 -0.49
C GLY A 53 16.92 7.04 -0.41
N LEU A 54 16.07 7.39 -1.39
CA LEU A 54 15.34 8.65 -1.36
C LEU A 54 14.20 8.59 -0.34
N ASP A 55 13.92 9.74 0.28
CA ASP A 55 12.86 9.84 1.29
C ASP A 55 11.52 10.18 0.63
N TRP A 56 10.61 9.20 0.62
CA TRP A 56 9.28 9.36 0.06
C TRP A 56 8.18 9.44 1.13
N LYS A 57 8.58 9.62 2.40
CA LYS A 57 7.62 9.55 3.53
C LYS A 57 6.55 10.61 3.46
N GLU A 58 6.93 11.87 3.28
CA GLU A 58 5.95 12.97 3.27
C GLU A 58 5.00 12.87 2.09
N LEU A 59 5.54 12.60 0.89
CA LEU A 59 4.70 12.42 -0.30
C LEU A 59 3.70 11.29 -0.10
N THR A 60 4.16 10.15 0.42
CA THR A 60 3.31 8.99 0.62
C THR A 60 2.19 9.28 1.61
N LYS A 61 2.51 9.93 2.73
CA LYS A 61 1.50 10.33 3.72
C LYS A 61 0.46 11.27 3.12
N GLU A 62 0.89 12.23 2.33
CA GLU A 62 -0.01 13.16 1.65
C GLU A 62 -0.94 12.44 0.68
N GLN A 63 -0.41 11.48 -0.07
CA GLN A 63 -1.22 10.68 -0.99
C GLN A 63 -2.27 9.87 -0.24
N MET A 64 -1.89 9.19 0.85
CA MET A 64 -2.84 8.41 1.64
C MET A 64 -3.96 9.29 2.20
N LYS A 65 -3.62 10.47 2.67
CA LYS A 65 -4.59 11.43 3.17
C LYS A 65 -5.52 11.93 2.06
N LYS A 66 -4.95 12.31 0.93
CA LYS A 66 -5.68 12.81 -0.23
C LYS A 66 -6.67 11.78 -0.76
N TRP A 67 -6.24 10.51 -0.80
CA TRP A 67 -7.06 9.40 -1.32
C TRP A 67 -7.96 8.78 -0.27
N LYS A 68 -7.91 9.28 0.97
CA LYS A 68 -8.75 8.84 2.09
C LYS A 68 -8.57 7.36 2.42
N VAL A 69 -7.33 6.91 2.40
CA VAL A 69 -6.97 5.55 2.80
C VAL A 69 -6.95 5.47 4.32
N LYS A 70 -7.64 4.47 4.86
CA LYS A 70 -7.68 4.21 6.31
C LYS A 70 -6.61 3.19 6.67
N TYR A 71 -5.74 3.53 7.61
CA TYR A 71 -4.67 2.64 8.06
C TYR A 71 -4.20 3.02 9.46
N HIS A 72 -3.50 2.10 10.10
CA HIS A 72 -2.97 2.32 11.45
C HIS A 72 -1.49 2.70 11.43
N SER A 73 -0.73 2.13 10.53
CA SER A 73 0.70 2.44 10.42
C SER A 73 1.18 2.32 8.98
N LEU A 74 2.33 2.94 8.73
CA LEU A 74 2.94 3.03 7.41
C LEU A 74 4.40 2.64 7.55
N SER A 75 4.84 1.61 6.81
CA SER A 75 6.20 1.10 6.86
C SER A 75 6.86 1.20 5.49
N PHE A 76 8.12 1.67 5.48
CA PHE A 76 8.95 1.76 4.28
C PHE A 76 10.00 0.65 4.22
N LYS A 77 9.76 -0.46 4.91
CA LYS A 77 10.72 -1.57 5.04
C LYS A 77 10.38 -2.76 4.17
N LYS A 78 9.47 -2.62 3.22
CA LYS A 78 9.16 -3.71 2.31
C LYS A 78 10.34 -3.94 1.38
N PRO A 79 10.85 -5.19 1.25
CA PRO A 79 11.94 -5.46 0.31
C PRO A 79 11.44 -5.37 -1.14
N GLU A 80 12.34 -5.03 -2.05
CA GLU A 80 12.06 -5.22 -3.47
C GLU A 80 12.21 -6.68 -3.83
N TYR A 81 11.33 -7.18 -4.71
CA TYR A 81 11.38 -8.57 -5.13
C TYR A 81 10.66 -8.72 -6.48
N ASP A 82 10.95 -9.82 -7.15
CA ASP A 82 10.22 -10.21 -8.35
C ASP A 82 9.01 -11.07 -8.02
N ILE A 83 9.18 -12.00 -7.10
CA ILE A 83 8.11 -12.92 -6.68
C ILE A 83 8.18 -13.09 -5.17
N ILE A 84 7.02 -13.09 -4.53
CA ILE A 84 6.89 -13.47 -3.14
C ILE A 84 6.07 -14.77 -3.06
N ILE A 85 6.60 -15.76 -2.32
CA ILE A 85 5.91 -17.03 -2.10
C ILE A 85 5.58 -17.09 -0.61
N ASP A 86 4.30 -17.11 -0.30
CA ASP A 86 3.82 -16.97 1.07
C ASP A 86 2.49 -17.71 1.20
N ASP A 87 2.27 -18.34 2.34
CA ASP A 87 1.02 -19.07 2.61
C ASP A 87 -0.14 -18.15 2.99
N LYS A 88 0.12 -16.84 3.24
CA LYS A 88 -0.89 -15.89 3.72
C LYS A 88 -1.18 -14.76 2.75
N ALA A 89 -0.46 -14.70 1.64
CA ALA A 89 -0.62 -13.62 0.67
C ALA A 89 -1.93 -13.80 -0.11
N VAL A 90 -2.64 -12.69 -0.28
CA VAL A 90 -3.86 -12.64 -1.10
C VAL A 90 -3.69 -11.53 -2.13
N ASN A 91 -4.01 -11.85 -3.38
CA ASN A 91 -4.03 -10.83 -4.42
C ASN A 91 -5.22 -9.91 -4.19
N ILE A 92 -5.03 -8.61 -4.41
CA ILE A 92 -6.09 -7.63 -4.15
C ILE A 92 -7.36 -7.91 -4.94
N GLU A 93 -7.25 -8.50 -6.12
CA GLU A 93 -8.40 -8.86 -6.95
C GLU A 93 -9.27 -9.93 -6.30
N ASP A 94 -8.68 -10.78 -5.47
CA ASP A 94 -9.36 -11.86 -4.77
C ASP A 94 -9.92 -11.43 -3.40
N LEU A 95 -9.58 -10.24 -2.94
CA LEU A 95 -10.07 -9.72 -1.67
C LEU A 95 -11.52 -9.24 -1.82
N GLN A 96 -12.35 -9.66 -0.87
CA GLN A 96 -13.76 -9.28 -0.86
C GLN A 96 -14.09 -8.20 0.15
#